data_cf000f2d0dd48d97d1fdcc464c636f8e
#
_entry.id   cf000f2d0dd48d97d1fdcc464c636f8e
#
_cell.length_a   1.000
_cell.length_b   1.000
_cell.length_c   1.000
_cell.angle_alpha   90.00
_cell.angle_beta   90.00
_cell.angle_gamma   90.00
#
_symmetry.space_group_name_H-M   'P 1'
#
loop_
_entity.id
_entity.type
_entity.pdbx_description
1 polymer ?
#
loop_
_entity_poly.entity_id
_entity_poly.type
_entity_poly.pdbx_seq_one_letter_code
_entity_poly.pdbx_strand_id
1 'polypeptide(L)'
;MRNLISVGGPQQGVFGHLLDYGAYETFIQRTDPNKRKEYQRKNIFLTDLNCETTCNSTYKNNLLKLKNFVLIKFLKDEKMQPKQTSWFGFYAENDTNTIIPMEKTRLYQEDLIGLKTLEKSGRLHFLSINGEHLHLPPGVRNNFKLIFYF
;
A
#
# COMPACT_ATOMS: atom_id res chain seq x y z
N MET A 1 18.96 2.76 5.49
CA MET A 1 17.73 3.53 5.76
C MET A 1 17.09 2.99 7.04
N ARG A 2 16.66 3.85 7.94
CA ARG A 2 16.14 3.40 9.25
C ARG A 2 14.60 3.46 9.33
N ASN A 3 13.98 4.46 8.73
CA ASN A 3 12.53 4.63 8.70
C ASN A 3 12.05 4.79 7.26
N LEU A 4 10.89 4.21 6.95
CA LEU A 4 10.17 4.38 5.70
C LEU A 4 8.77 4.91 6.03
N ILE A 5 8.35 5.94 5.33
CA ILE A 5 7.03 6.54 5.51
C ILE A 5 6.35 6.57 4.14
N SER A 6 5.22 5.90 4.05
CA SER A 6 4.37 5.93 2.87
C SER A 6 3.14 6.80 3.14
N VAL A 7 2.96 7.84 2.36
CA VAL A 7 1.88 8.82 2.52
C VAL A 7 0.89 8.68 1.38
N GLY A 8 -0.26 8.07 1.65
CA GLY A 8 -1.30 7.83 0.64
C GLY A 8 -0.84 6.94 -0.51
N GLY A 9 0.12 6.03 -0.27
CA GLY A 9 0.71 5.20 -1.31
C GLY A 9 -0.23 4.06 -1.77
N PRO A 10 -0.28 3.74 -3.07
CA PRO A 10 -1.09 2.66 -3.62
C PRO A 10 -0.39 1.29 -3.49
N GLN A 11 -0.26 0.79 -2.28
CA GLN A 11 0.53 -0.43 -1.98
C GLN A 11 0.01 -1.68 -2.70
N GLN A 12 -1.31 -1.78 -2.88
CA GLN A 12 -1.98 -2.88 -3.61
C GLN A 12 -2.54 -2.44 -4.98
N GLY A 13 -2.19 -1.23 -5.42
CA GLY A 13 -2.71 -0.61 -6.64
C GLY A 13 -3.95 0.23 -6.42
N VAL A 14 -4.56 0.67 -7.52
CA VAL A 14 -5.73 1.55 -7.54
C VAL A 14 -6.74 1.05 -8.55
N PHE A 15 -8.02 1.11 -8.21
CA PHE A 15 -9.12 0.82 -9.10
C PHE A 15 -9.81 2.12 -9.55
N GLY A 16 -10.17 2.22 -10.85
CA GLY A 16 -10.92 3.36 -11.40
C GLY A 16 -10.17 4.20 -12.44
N HIS A 17 -10.86 5.22 -12.99
CA HIS A 17 -10.41 5.99 -14.15
C HIS A 17 -9.34 7.04 -13.89
N LEU A 18 -8.91 7.24 -12.67
CA LEU A 18 -8.10 8.39 -12.29
C LEU A 18 -6.67 8.37 -12.85
N LEU A 19 -6.23 7.24 -13.38
CA LEU A 19 -4.86 7.02 -13.84
C LEU A 19 -4.80 6.52 -15.29
N ASP A 20 -5.75 6.94 -16.11
CA ASP A 20 -5.81 6.61 -17.55
C ASP A 20 -4.73 7.27 -18.42
N TYR A 21 -3.59 7.63 -17.86
CA TYR A 21 -2.50 8.26 -18.59
C TYR A 21 -1.28 7.34 -18.74
N GLY A 22 -1.24 6.56 -19.80
CA GLY A 22 -0.06 5.96 -20.42
C GLY A 22 0.85 5.13 -19.50
N ALA A 23 1.93 5.70 -19.03
CA ALA A 23 2.95 5.00 -18.23
C ALA A 23 2.43 4.39 -16.92
N TYR A 24 1.33 4.89 -16.40
CA TYR A 24 0.73 4.37 -15.16
C TYR A 24 -0.04 3.06 -15.36
N GLU A 25 -0.53 2.76 -16.54
CA GLU A 25 -1.22 1.50 -16.81
C GLU A 25 -0.29 0.29 -16.70
N THR A 26 0.92 0.43 -17.22
CA THR A 26 1.88 -0.68 -17.29
C THR A 26 2.70 -0.83 -16.01
N PHE A 27 3.05 0.29 -15.38
CA PHE A 27 3.99 0.28 -14.28
C PHE A 27 3.32 0.17 -12.92
N ILE A 28 2.10 0.71 -12.74
CA ILE A 28 1.83 1.07 -11.40
C ILE A 28 0.58 0.44 -10.85
N GLN A 29 -0.59 0.44 -11.52
CA GLN A 29 -1.50 0.52 -10.41
C GLN A 29 -2.95 0.29 -10.71
N ARG A 30 -3.31 0.08 -11.92
CA ARG A 30 -4.70 -0.23 -12.22
C ARG A 30 -4.99 -1.69 -11.96
N THR A 31 -5.54 -1.95 -10.80
CA THR A 31 -6.03 -3.28 -10.45
C THR A 31 -7.54 -3.31 -10.59
N ASP A 32 -8.03 -3.94 -11.65
CA ASP A 32 -9.45 -4.30 -11.74
C ASP A 32 -9.64 -5.64 -11.01
N PRO A 33 -10.43 -5.69 -9.92
CA PRO A 33 -10.66 -6.94 -9.20
C PRO A 33 -11.30 -8.02 -10.08
N ASN A 34 -12.03 -7.64 -11.13
CA ASN A 34 -12.62 -8.58 -12.10
C ASN A 34 -11.63 -9.08 -13.16
N LYS A 35 -10.44 -8.48 -13.23
CA LYS A 35 -9.40 -8.79 -14.21
C LYS A 35 -8.05 -9.11 -13.56
N ARG A 36 -8.08 -9.75 -12.40
CA ARG A 36 -6.87 -10.01 -11.61
C ARG A 36 -5.77 -10.72 -12.39
N LYS A 37 -6.09 -11.73 -13.19
CA LYS A 37 -5.12 -12.46 -14.03
C LYS A 37 -4.50 -11.58 -15.10
N GLU A 38 -5.27 -10.67 -15.70
CA GLU A 38 -4.75 -9.73 -16.68
C GLU A 38 -3.80 -8.72 -16.04
N TYR A 39 -4.17 -8.20 -14.88
CA TYR A 39 -3.31 -7.35 -14.07
C TYR A 39 -1.99 -8.04 -13.74
N GLN A 40 -2.02 -9.27 -13.22
CA GLN A 40 -0.81 -10.03 -12.89
C GLN A 40 0.12 -10.24 -14.09
N ARG A 41 -0.44 -10.39 -15.28
CA ARG A 41 0.33 -10.56 -16.50
C ARG A 41 0.94 -9.27 -17.04
N LYS A 42 0.26 -8.14 -16.88
CA LYS A 42 0.63 -6.85 -17.47
C LYS A 42 1.42 -5.94 -16.52
N ASN A 43 1.15 -6.01 -15.23
CA ASN A 43 1.83 -5.16 -14.28
C ASN A 43 3.19 -5.76 -13.88
N ILE A 44 4.26 -5.05 -14.23
CA ILE A 44 5.63 -5.50 -13.97
C ILE A 44 6.23 -4.95 -12.66
N PHE A 45 5.51 -4.10 -11.96
CA PHE A 45 6.03 -3.41 -10.79
C PHE A 45 5.40 -3.90 -9.47
N LEU A 46 4.10 -3.65 -9.26
CA LEU A 46 3.45 -4.04 -8.01
C LEU A 46 3.32 -5.55 -7.85
N THR A 47 3.11 -6.28 -8.94
CA THR A 47 3.05 -7.75 -8.91
C THR A 47 4.36 -8.37 -8.49
N ASP A 48 5.49 -7.78 -8.88
CA ASP A 48 6.82 -8.18 -8.45
C ASP A 48 7.06 -7.79 -6.98
N LEU A 49 6.82 -6.52 -6.63
CA LEU A 49 7.02 -6.04 -5.26
C LEU A 49 6.16 -6.79 -4.23
N ASN A 50 4.92 -7.12 -4.57
CA ASN A 50 3.96 -7.76 -3.68
C ASN A 50 3.98 -9.30 -3.78
N CYS A 51 4.96 -9.88 -4.45
CA CYS A 51 5.07 -11.33 -4.62
C CYS A 51 3.80 -11.97 -5.23
N GLU A 52 3.16 -11.31 -6.18
CA GLU A 52 1.94 -11.85 -6.78
C GLU A 52 2.22 -12.88 -7.89
N THR A 53 3.39 -12.79 -8.50
CA THR A 53 3.87 -13.73 -9.51
C THR A 53 5.10 -14.47 -9.02
N THR A 54 6.17 -13.77 -8.75
CA THR A 54 7.43 -14.29 -8.21
C THR A 54 7.80 -13.54 -6.95
N CYS A 55 8.47 -14.22 -6.00
CA CYS A 55 8.94 -13.58 -4.78
C CYS A 55 10.46 -13.37 -4.83
N ASN A 56 10.86 -12.11 -4.68
CA ASN A 56 12.26 -11.78 -4.47
C ASN A 56 12.55 -11.59 -2.98
N SER A 57 13.26 -12.53 -2.39
CA SER A 57 13.62 -12.50 -0.96
C SER A 57 14.42 -11.24 -0.56
N THR A 58 15.07 -10.59 -1.51
CA THR A 58 15.80 -9.34 -1.27
C THR A 58 14.87 -8.22 -0.82
N TYR A 59 13.64 -8.16 -1.33
CA TYR A 59 12.66 -7.14 -0.93
C TYR A 59 12.26 -7.32 0.52
N LYS A 60 11.92 -8.55 0.93
CA LYS A 60 11.64 -8.88 2.33
C LYS A 60 12.82 -8.53 3.23
N ASN A 61 14.01 -8.98 2.87
CA ASN A 61 15.22 -8.74 3.66
C ASN A 61 15.51 -7.24 3.81
N ASN A 62 15.28 -6.44 2.77
CA ASN A 62 15.48 -5.00 2.85
C ASN A 62 14.40 -4.30 3.68
N LEU A 63 13.15 -4.72 3.56
CA LEU A 63 12.06 -4.16 4.35
C LEU A 63 12.25 -4.46 5.85
N LEU A 64 12.70 -5.66 6.19
CA LEU A 64 12.98 -6.06 7.57
C LEU A 64 14.15 -5.33 8.23
N LYS A 65 15.01 -4.66 7.46
CA LYS A 65 16.08 -3.78 8.00
C LYS A 65 15.55 -2.43 8.50
N LEU A 66 14.29 -2.08 8.22
CA LEU A 66 13.70 -0.85 8.71
C LEU A 66 13.53 -0.91 10.23
N LYS A 67 13.79 0.23 10.88
CA LYS A 67 13.42 0.43 12.28
C LYS A 67 11.93 0.66 12.42
N ASN A 68 11.38 1.50 11.54
CA ASN A 68 9.95 1.78 11.48
C ASN A 68 9.49 1.85 10.03
N PHE A 69 8.31 1.28 9.78
CA PHE A 69 7.55 1.46 8.55
C PHE A 69 6.20 2.09 8.91
N VAL A 70 5.96 3.29 8.42
CA VAL A 70 4.76 4.07 8.72
C VAL A 70 3.90 4.17 7.47
N LEU A 71 2.65 3.77 7.59
CA LEU A 71 1.65 3.81 6.51
C LEU A 71 0.58 4.83 6.84
N ILE A 72 0.46 5.87 6.02
CA ILE A 72 -0.50 6.95 6.23
C ILE A 72 -1.61 6.86 5.18
N LYS A 73 -2.87 6.82 5.67
CA LYS A 73 -4.08 6.80 4.86
C LYS A 73 -4.89 8.09 5.07
N PHE A 74 -5.41 8.64 3.98
CA PHE A 74 -6.33 9.77 4.03
C PHE A 74 -7.78 9.27 4.08
N LEU A 75 -8.55 9.74 5.06
CA LEU A 75 -9.91 9.23 5.29
C LEU A 75 -10.92 9.72 4.26
N LYS A 76 -10.66 10.87 3.62
CA LYS A 76 -11.46 11.44 2.54
C LYS A 76 -10.80 11.28 1.17
N ASP A 77 -9.91 10.32 1.02
CA ASP A 77 -9.23 10.05 -0.24
C ASP A 77 -10.20 9.46 -1.27
N GLU A 78 -10.41 10.20 -2.35
CA GLU A 78 -11.20 9.78 -3.51
C GLU A 78 -10.33 9.42 -4.71
N LYS A 79 -9.01 9.70 -4.62
CA LYS A 79 -8.05 9.38 -5.65
C LYS A 79 -7.53 7.95 -5.54
N MET A 80 -7.27 7.50 -4.31
CA MET A 80 -6.87 6.12 -4.03
C MET A 80 -8.12 5.28 -3.78
N GLN A 81 -8.51 4.47 -4.76
CA GLN A 81 -9.65 3.55 -4.65
C GLN A 81 -9.17 2.10 -4.74
N PRO A 82 -9.42 1.31 -3.70
CA PRO A 82 -9.93 1.73 -2.39
C PRO A 82 -8.83 2.44 -1.59
N LYS A 83 -9.19 3.42 -0.75
CA LYS A 83 -8.22 4.10 0.13
C LYS A 83 -7.46 3.16 1.07
N GLN A 84 -7.99 1.99 1.32
CA GLN A 84 -7.36 0.92 2.09
C GLN A 84 -6.07 0.38 1.46
N THR A 85 -5.85 0.65 0.16
CA THR A 85 -4.59 0.30 -0.51
C THR A 85 -3.38 0.92 0.18
N SER A 86 -3.52 2.10 0.80
CA SER A 86 -2.45 2.73 1.57
C SER A 86 -2.02 1.92 2.81
N TRP A 87 -2.84 0.97 3.25
CA TRP A 87 -2.59 0.02 4.33
C TRP A 87 -2.56 -1.43 3.83
N PHE A 88 -2.17 -1.67 2.58
CA PHE A 88 -2.12 -2.99 1.95
C PHE A 88 -3.46 -3.75 1.89
N GLY A 89 -4.60 -3.06 2.05
CA GLY A 89 -5.92 -3.62 1.79
C GLY A 89 -6.35 -3.38 0.35
N PHE A 90 -7.23 -4.24 -0.18
CA PHE A 90 -7.78 -4.07 -1.52
C PHE A 90 -9.16 -4.74 -1.64
N TYR A 91 -9.80 -4.56 -2.78
CA TYR A 91 -11.06 -5.26 -3.11
C TYR A 91 -10.86 -6.78 -3.16
N ALA A 92 -11.90 -7.51 -2.79
CA ALA A 92 -11.96 -8.94 -3.01
C ALA A 92 -11.94 -9.26 -4.52
N GLU A 93 -11.47 -10.44 -4.87
CA GLU A 93 -11.50 -10.88 -6.27
C GLU A 93 -12.94 -10.99 -6.74
N ASN A 94 -13.24 -10.40 -7.90
CA ASN A 94 -14.56 -10.30 -8.51
C ASN A 94 -15.63 -9.57 -7.67
N ASP A 95 -15.22 -8.78 -6.67
CA ASP A 95 -16.15 -8.02 -5.83
C ASP A 95 -15.56 -6.67 -5.43
N THR A 96 -16.18 -5.59 -5.92
CA THR A 96 -15.79 -4.21 -5.61
C THR A 96 -16.50 -3.63 -4.37
N ASN A 97 -17.38 -4.40 -3.73
CA ASN A 97 -18.07 -3.97 -2.52
C ASN A 97 -17.37 -4.44 -1.25
N THR A 98 -16.62 -5.53 -1.34
CA THR A 98 -15.91 -6.12 -0.20
C THR A 98 -14.45 -5.72 -0.21
N ILE A 99 -13.97 -5.16 0.91
CA ILE A 99 -12.56 -4.85 1.13
C ILE A 99 -11.92 -5.97 1.95
N ILE A 100 -10.83 -6.50 1.45
CA ILE A 100 -9.94 -7.41 2.18
C ILE A 100 -8.88 -6.55 2.88
N PRO A 101 -8.87 -6.48 4.21
CA PRO A 101 -7.83 -5.77 4.94
C PRO A 101 -6.50 -6.51 4.86
N MET A 102 -5.39 -5.82 5.13
CA MET A 102 -4.03 -6.35 5.03
C MET A 102 -3.87 -7.72 5.69
N GLU A 103 -4.38 -7.87 6.90
CA GLU A 103 -4.22 -9.05 7.75
C GLU A 103 -4.87 -10.32 7.15
N LYS A 104 -5.84 -10.12 6.24
CA LYS A 104 -6.51 -11.21 5.52
C LYS A 104 -5.90 -11.47 4.13
N THR A 105 -4.94 -10.67 3.71
CA THR A 105 -4.26 -10.88 2.43
C THR A 105 -3.25 -12.02 2.53
N ARG A 106 -3.06 -12.74 1.42
CA ARG A 106 -1.98 -13.73 1.30
C ARG A 106 -0.61 -13.12 1.59
N LEU A 107 -0.38 -11.89 1.10
CA LEU A 107 0.84 -11.12 1.30
C LEU A 107 1.24 -11.05 2.78
N TYR A 108 0.26 -10.81 3.66
CA TYR A 108 0.48 -10.73 5.09
C TYR A 108 0.50 -12.11 5.76
N GLN A 109 -0.46 -12.99 5.44
CA GLN A 109 -0.59 -14.29 6.12
C GLN A 109 0.65 -15.17 5.94
N GLU A 110 1.20 -15.20 4.73
CA GLU A 110 2.44 -15.91 4.39
C GLU A 110 3.70 -15.05 4.66
N ASP A 111 3.54 -13.82 5.11
CA ASP A 111 4.62 -12.87 5.39
C ASP A 111 5.59 -12.69 4.21
N LEU A 112 5.04 -12.58 3.00
CA LEU A 112 5.82 -12.65 1.77
C LEU A 112 6.87 -11.53 1.65
N ILE A 113 6.55 -10.33 2.11
CA ILE A 113 7.47 -9.18 2.13
C ILE A 113 7.84 -8.70 3.54
N GLY A 114 7.45 -9.43 4.59
CA GLY A 114 7.83 -9.13 5.97
C GLY A 114 6.88 -8.21 6.74
N LEU A 115 5.66 -7.93 6.23
CA LEU A 115 4.68 -7.07 6.91
C LEU A 115 4.27 -7.62 8.27
N LYS A 116 3.98 -8.92 8.34
CA LYS A 116 3.59 -9.59 9.58
C LYS A 116 4.71 -9.59 10.61
N THR A 117 5.95 -9.81 10.16
CA THR A 117 7.13 -9.73 11.01
C THR A 117 7.34 -8.32 11.55
N LEU A 118 7.19 -7.29 10.72
CA LEU A 118 7.31 -5.89 11.14
C LEU A 118 6.23 -5.51 12.14
N GLU A 119 4.97 -5.90 11.90
CA GLU A 119 3.86 -5.60 12.80
C GLU A 119 4.05 -6.28 14.15
N LYS A 120 4.33 -7.59 14.18
CA LYS A 120 4.56 -8.34 15.43
C LYS A 120 5.75 -7.81 16.24
N SER A 121 6.71 -7.19 15.59
CA SER A 121 7.85 -6.55 16.24
C SER A 121 7.61 -5.08 16.63
N GLY A 122 6.39 -4.56 16.45
CA GLY A 122 6.02 -3.18 16.78
C GLY A 122 6.67 -2.13 15.86
N ARG A 123 7.11 -2.53 14.65
CA ARG A 123 7.80 -1.66 13.70
C ARG A 123 6.95 -1.24 12.51
N LEU A 124 5.73 -1.74 12.39
CA LEU A 124 4.74 -1.32 11.39
C LEU A 124 3.69 -0.44 12.08
N HIS A 125 3.50 0.76 11.57
CA HIS A 125 2.62 1.77 12.17
C HIS A 125 1.59 2.24 11.17
N PHE A 126 0.33 2.34 11.61
CA PHE A 126 -0.79 2.81 10.80
C PHE A 126 -1.28 4.14 11.32
N LEU A 127 -1.29 5.14 10.46
CA LEU A 127 -1.81 6.48 10.76
C LEU A 127 -2.92 6.84 9.78
N SER A 128 -3.93 7.56 10.27
CA SER A 128 -4.98 8.11 9.42
C SER A 128 -5.04 9.62 9.56
N ILE A 129 -5.28 10.30 8.44
CA ILE A 129 -5.45 11.75 8.38
C ILE A 129 -6.86 12.03 7.87
N ASN A 130 -7.61 12.85 8.60
CA ASN A 130 -8.93 13.31 8.17
C ASN A 130 -8.78 14.41 7.11
N GLY A 131 -8.47 14.03 5.89
CA GLY A 131 -8.25 14.91 4.75
C GLY A 131 -8.39 14.18 3.42
N GLU A 132 -8.40 14.94 2.35
CA GLU A 132 -8.33 14.46 0.97
C GLU A 132 -6.92 13.97 0.64
N HIS A 133 -6.77 13.32 -0.52
CA HIS A 133 -5.48 12.78 -0.99
C HIS A 133 -4.35 13.81 -0.92
N LEU A 134 -3.31 13.48 -0.15
CA LEU A 134 -2.13 14.32 0.10
C LEU A 134 -2.42 15.71 0.69
N HIS A 135 -3.66 15.98 1.11
CA HIS A 135 -4.01 17.22 1.78
C HIS A 135 -3.77 17.11 3.28
N LEU A 136 -2.68 17.71 3.73
CA LEU A 136 -2.30 17.75 5.15
C LEU A 136 -2.92 18.98 5.82
N PRO A 137 -3.77 18.82 6.84
CA PRO A 137 -4.29 19.96 7.61
C PRO A 137 -3.15 20.79 8.23
N PRO A 138 -3.33 22.11 8.41
CA PRO A 138 -2.27 23.00 8.88
C PRO A 138 -1.57 22.56 10.17
N GLY A 139 -2.29 22.01 11.13
CA GLY A 139 -1.73 21.48 12.38
C GLY A 139 -0.89 20.22 12.22
N VAL A 140 -1.19 19.40 11.21
CA VAL A 140 -0.47 18.17 10.94
C VAL A 140 0.86 18.44 10.26
N ARG A 141 0.93 19.45 9.37
CA ARG A 141 2.16 19.84 8.69
C ARG A 141 3.29 20.21 9.66
N ASN A 142 2.98 20.89 10.72
CA ASN A 142 3.97 21.33 11.71
C ASN A 142 4.39 20.18 12.66
N ASN A 143 3.51 19.21 12.87
CA ASN A 143 3.76 18.07 13.75
C ASN A 143 4.40 16.88 13.03
N PHE A 144 4.48 16.87 11.69
CA PHE A 144 5.18 15.81 10.94
C PHE A 144 6.65 15.67 11.37
N LYS A 145 7.32 16.77 11.73
CA LYS A 145 8.67 16.72 12.31
C LYS A 145 8.71 15.98 13.65
N LEU A 146 7.68 16.12 14.49
CA LEU A 146 7.61 15.48 15.81
C LEU A 146 7.20 13.99 15.75
N ILE A 147 6.37 13.61 14.79
CA ILE A 147 5.92 12.24 14.62
C ILE A 147 7.05 11.35 14.04
N PHE A 148 8.04 11.92 13.37
CA PHE A 148 9.07 11.20 12.61
C PHE A 148 10.49 11.26 13.17
N TYR A 149 10.69 11.90 14.32
CA TYR A 149 11.91 11.79 15.11
C TYR A 149 11.81 10.59 16.07
N PHE A 150 11.90 9.37 15.49
CA PHE A 150 12.20 8.16 16.26
C PHE A 150 13.62 7.67 16.00
#